data_f64dbd45ec94ce8f4e4cf8328826ccdc
#
_entry.id   f64dbd45ec94ce8f4e4cf8328826ccdc
#
_cell.length_a   1.000
_cell.length_b   1.000
_cell.length_c   1.000
_cell.angle_alpha   90.00
_cell.angle_beta   90.00
_cell.angle_gamma   90.00
#
_symmetry.space_group_name_H-M   'P 1'
#
loop_
_entity.id
_entity.type
_entity.pdbx_description
1 polymer ?
#
loop_
_entity_poly.entity_id
_entity_poly.type
_entity_poly.pdbx_seq_one_letter_code
_entity_poly.pdbx_strand_id
1 'polypeptide(L)'
;MSTISLYETLSGISGDMVHAAETGDWDRLIELERNVARLRDRLSVEDAQTRLTECERERKVHLIKRILADDRKVRSYTEPWIEHVRRFLGDATPGRDIRSSYTAAGY
;
A
#
# COMPACT_ATOMS: atom_id res chain seq x y z
N MET A 1 -7.60 -13.84 14.09
CA MET A 1 -7.47 -13.78 12.64
C MET A 1 -6.20 -14.51 12.22
N SER A 2 -6.26 -15.40 11.26
CA SER A 2 -5.09 -16.14 10.81
C SER A 2 -4.19 -15.27 9.94
N THR A 3 -2.92 -15.67 9.82
CA THR A 3 -1.96 -14.97 8.97
C THR A 3 -2.45 -14.87 7.53
N ILE A 4 -2.99 -15.95 6.98
CA ILE A 4 -3.54 -15.97 5.62
C ILE A 4 -4.73 -15.03 5.49
N SER A 5 -5.60 -14.99 6.50
CA SER A 5 -6.73 -14.07 6.55
C SER A 5 -6.29 -12.62 6.49
N LEU A 6 -5.20 -12.29 7.17
CA LEU A 6 -4.61 -10.94 7.14
C LEU A 6 -4.08 -10.60 5.75
N TYR A 7 -3.39 -11.53 5.10
CA TYR A 7 -2.92 -11.33 3.72
C TYR A 7 -4.08 -11.19 2.74
N GLU A 8 -5.14 -11.94 2.91
CA GLU A 8 -6.33 -11.83 2.06
C GLU A 8 -7.01 -10.47 2.23
N THR A 9 -7.14 -10.00 3.47
CA THR A 9 -7.67 -8.68 3.77
C THR A 9 -6.80 -7.60 3.14
N LEU A 10 -5.48 -7.73 3.27
CA LEU A 10 -4.52 -6.79 2.70
C LEU A 10 -4.63 -6.74 1.18
N SER A 11 -4.77 -7.90 0.53
CA SER A 11 -4.96 -7.99 -0.92
C SER A 11 -6.26 -7.29 -1.35
N GLY A 12 -7.34 -7.44 -0.59
CA GLY A 12 -8.59 -6.75 -0.85
C GLY A 12 -8.44 -5.23 -0.77
N ILE A 13 -7.74 -4.77 0.27
CA ILE A 13 -7.48 -3.33 0.44
C ILE A 13 -6.60 -2.81 -0.69
N SER A 14 -5.60 -3.56 -1.13
CA SER A 14 -4.74 -3.13 -2.23
C SER A 14 -5.54 -2.95 -3.53
N GLY A 15 -6.51 -3.80 -3.79
CA GLY A 15 -7.43 -3.64 -4.92
C GLY A 15 -8.28 -2.37 -4.80
N ASP A 16 -8.77 -2.08 -3.60
CA ASP A 16 -9.53 -0.85 -3.33
C ASP A 16 -8.65 0.38 -3.51
N MET A 17 -7.37 0.29 -3.16
CA MET A 17 -6.40 1.37 -3.36
C MET A 17 -6.19 1.66 -4.85
N VAL A 18 -6.10 0.63 -5.67
CA VAL A 18 -6.00 0.80 -7.13
C VAL A 18 -7.22 1.56 -7.64
N HIS A 19 -8.40 1.17 -7.21
CA HIS A 19 -9.63 1.83 -7.62
C HIS A 19 -9.67 3.30 -7.18
N ALA A 20 -9.31 3.58 -5.94
CA ALA A 20 -9.24 4.94 -5.41
C ALA A 20 -8.25 5.79 -6.22
N ALA A 21 -7.09 5.25 -6.55
CA ALA A 21 -6.08 5.94 -7.34
C ALA A 21 -6.57 6.20 -8.77
N GLU A 22 -7.22 5.23 -9.40
CA GLU A 22 -7.79 5.37 -10.74
C GLU A 22 -8.83 6.47 -10.81
N THR A 23 -9.65 6.60 -9.79
CA THR A 23 -10.73 7.60 -9.75
C THR A 23 -10.27 8.94 -9.18
N GLY A 24 -9.03 9.05 -8.73
CA GLY A 24 -8.50 10.26 -8.13
C GLY A 24 -9.06 10.54 -6.74
N ASP A 25 -9.58 9.55 -6.07
CA ASP A 25 -10.11 9.66 -4.71
C ASP A 25 -8.96 9.55 -3.69
N TRP A 26 -8.20 10.63 -3.57
CA TRP A 26 -6.98 10.66 -2.75
C TRP A 26 -7.27 10.55 -1.26
N ASP A 27 -8.36 11.10 -0.80
CA ASP A 27 -8.77 10.99 0.61
C ASP A 27 -9.04 9.52 0.97
N ARG A 28 -9.73 8.82 0.08
CA ARG A 28 -9.98 7.39 0.24
C ARG A 28 -8.68 6.59 0.23
N LEU A 29 -7.77 6.94 -0.66
CA LEU A 29 -6.46 6.29 -0.76
C LEU A 29 -5.67 6.45 0.55
N ILE A 30 -5.67 7.64 1.13
CA ILE A 30 -4.99 7.91 2.41
C ILE A 30 -5.59 7.06 3.54
N GLU A 31 -6.91 6.96 3.60
CA GLU A 31 -7.59 6.09 4.57
C GLU A 31 -7.17 4.64 4.42
N LEU A 32 -7.15 4.15 3.18
CA LEU A 32 -6.76 2.78 2.89
C LEU A 32 -5.30 2.52 3.28
N GLU A 33 -4.42 3.46 3.04
CA GLU A 33 -3.01 3.35 3.46
C GLU A 33 -2.86 3.24 4.97
N ARG A 34 -3.67 3.98 5.72
CA ARG A 34 -3.69 3.87 7.19
C ARG A 34 -4.11 2.47 7.63
N ASN A 35 -5.10 1.90 6.95
CA ASN A 35 -5.56 0.54 7.22
C ASN A 35 -4.46 -0.48 6.90
N VAL A 36 -3.75 -0.30 5.79
CA VAL A 36 -2.62 -1.15 5.43
C VAL A 36 -1.54 -1.10 6.49
N ALA A 37 -1.20 0.07 6.99
CA ALA A 37 -0.18 0.22 8.02
C ALA A 37 -0.56 -0.54 9.30
N ARG A 38 -1.80 -0.45 9.73
CA ARG A 38 -2.29 -1.18 10.90
C ARG A 38 -2.25 -2.69 10.70
N LEU A 39 -2.67 -3.16 9.53
CA LEU A 39 -2.64 -4.58 9.21
C LEU A 39 -1.21 -5.10 9.10
N ARG A 40 -0.30 -4.31 8.55
CA ARG A 40 1.10 -4.68 8.45
C ARG A 40 1.74 -4.86 9.82
N ASP A 41 1.41 -3.99 10.78
CA ASP A 41 1.90 -4.11 12.14
C ASP A 41 1.39 -5.40 12.79
N ARG A 42 0.11 -5.72 12.62
CA ARG A 42 -0.47 -6.97 13.12
C ARG A 42 0.18 -8.17 12.45
N LEU A 43 0.37 -8.10 11.14
CA LEU A 43 0.95 -9.18 10.35
C LEU A 43 2.38 -9.46 10.76
N SER A 44 3.15 -8.44 11.08
CA SER A 44 4.53 -8.58 11.55
C SER A 44 4.60 -9.45 12.81
N VAL A 45 3.66 -9.25 13.73
CA VAL A 45 3.59 -10.06 14.97
C VAL A 45 3.10 -11.47 14.67
N GLU A 46 2.03 -11.62 13.91
CA GLU A 46 1.43 -12.90 13.57
C GLU A 46 2.38 -13.80 12.77
N ASP A 47 3.06 -13.22 11.78
CA ASP A 47 3.99 -13.94 10.90
C ASP A 47 5.17 -14.52 11.69
N ALA A 48 5.64 -13.79 12.70
CA ALA A 48 6.74 -14.22 13.54
C ALA A 48 6.37 -15.42 14.42
N GLN A 49 5.09 -15.61 14.71
CA GLN A 49 4.58 -16.60 15.64
C GLN A 49 3.90 -17.80 14.98
N THR A 50 3.59 -17.69 13.70
CA THR A 50 2.77 -18.69 13.02
C THR A 50 3.61 -19.55 12.09
N ARG A 51 3.42 -20.86 12.18
CA ARG A 51 3.92 -21.81 11.18
C ARG A 51 2.87 -22.04 10.13
N LEU A 52 3.22 -21.78 8.89
CA LEU A 52 2.33 -22.02 7.78
C LEU A 52 2.55 -23.42 7.20
N THR A 53 1.46 -24.04 6.78
CA THR A 53 1.54 -25.27 5.98
C THR A 53 2.11 -24.90 4.60
N GLU A 54 2.51 -25.90 3.83
CA GLU A 54 3.01 -25.69 2.47
C GLU A 54 1.97 -25.01 1.60
N CYS A 55 0.72 -25.45 1.68
CA CYS A 55 -0.39 -24.86 0.94
C CYS A 55 -0.61 -23.40 1.33
N GLU A 56 -0.52 -23.09 2.61
CA GLU A 56 -0.64 -21.71 3.10
C GLU A 56 0.52 -20.82 2.65
N ARG A 57 1.73 -21.38 2.58
CA ARG A 57 2.89 -20.63 2.05
C ARG A 57 2.69 -20.27 0.58
N GLU A 58 2.21 -21.20 -0.20
CA GLU A 58 1.90 -20.95 -1.63
C GLU A 58 0.85 -19.87 -1.78
N ARG A 59 -0.19 -19.93 -0.95
CA ARG A 59 -1.24 -18.91 -0.94
C ARG A 59 -0.68 -17.55 -0.54
N LYS A 60 0.16 -17.50 0.47
CA LYS A 60 0.85 -16.29 0.93
C LYS A 60 1.66 -15.65 -0.19
N VAL A 61 2.47 -16.45 -0.88
CA VAL A 61 3.29 -15.96 -2.00
C VAL A 61 2.41 -15.37 -3.11
N HIS A 62 1.33 -16.04 -3.44
CA HIS A 62 0.38 -15.56 -4.44
C HIS A 62 -0.23 -14.22 -4.04
N LEU A 63 -0.66 -14.11 -2.79
CA LEU A 63 -1.24 -12.87 -2.27
C LEU A 63 -0.23 -11.72 -2.23
N ILE A 64 1.00 -11.99 -1.83
CA ILE A 64 2.07 -10.98 -1.83
C ILE A 64 2.34 -10.48 -3.25
N LYS A 65 2.43 -11.36 -4.22
CA LYS A 65 2.63 -10.98 -5.62
C LYS A 65 1.52 -10.07 -6.12
N ARG A 66 0.29 -10.39 -5.75
CA ARG A 66 -0.88 -9.58 -6.11
C ARG A 66 -0.83 -8.20 -5.45
N ILE A 67 -0.51 -8.16 -4.16
CA ILE A 67 -0.36 -6.90 -3.41
C ILE A 67 0.72 -6.03 -4.03
N LEU A 68 1.86 -6.60 -4.40
CA LEU A 68 2.95 -5.87 -5.03
C LEU A 68 2.57 -5.35 -6.42
N ALA A 69 1.82 -6.12 -7.19
CA ALA A 69 1.33 -5.67 -8.49
C ALA A 69 0.36 -4.51 -8.34
N ASP A 70 -0.54 -4.57 -7.36
CA ASP A 70 -1.47 -3.48 -7.06
C ASP A 70 -0.72 -2.23 -6.59
N ASP A 71 0.31 -2.40 -5.76
CA ASP A 71 1.14 -1.29 -5.30
C ASP A 71 1.81 -0.56 -6.47
N ARG A 72 2.33 -1.30 -7.44
CA ARG A 72 2.90 -0.70 -8.65
C ARG A 72 1.86 0.08 -9.44
N LYS A 73 0.64 -0.45 -9.53
CA LYS A 73 -0.46 0.26 -10.19
C LYS A 73 -0.80 1.55 -9.46
N VAL A 74 -0.93 1.50 -8.15
CA VAL A 74 -1.21 2.70 -7.35
C VAL A 74 -0.13 3.75 -7.59
N ARG A 75 1.14 3.37 -7.56
CA ARG A 75 2.26 4.30 -7.80
C ARG A 75 2.21 4.91 -9.19
N SER A 76 1.75 4.18 -10.19
CA SER A 76 1.63 4.71 -11.54
C SER A 76 0.65 5.90 -11.61
N TYR A 77 -0.28 5.98 -10.68
CA TYR A 77 -1.21 7.11 -10.57
C TYR A 77 -0.71 8.19 -9.61
N THR A 78 -0.12 7.80 -8.49
CA THR A 78 0.31 8.75 -7.46
C THR A 78 1.57 9.52 -7.84
N GLU A 79 2.50 8.92 -8.54
CA GLU A 79 3.73 9.60 -8.94
C GLU A 79 3.50 10.79 -9.86
N PRO A 80 2.68 10.67 -10.93
CA PRO A 80 2.32 11.84 -11.74
C PRO A 80 1.60 12.92 -10.94
N TRP A 81 0.76 12.53 -10.00
CA TRP A 81 0.06 13.49 -9.14
C TRP A 81 1.05 14.26 -8.26
N ILE A 82 2.02 13.57 -7.67
CA ILE A 82 3.07 14.20 -6.86
C ILE A 82 3.87 15.18 -7.70
N GLU A 83 4.23 14.82 -8.93
CA GLU A 83 4.94 15.69 -9.86
C GLU A 83 4.10 16.93 -10.20
N HIS A 84 2.81 16.75 -10.41
CA HIS A 84 1.90 17.86 -10.67
C HIS A 84 1.86 18.83 -9.50
N VAL A 85 1.74 18.34 -8.28
CA VAL A 85 1.76 19.15 -7.06
C VAL A 85 3.07 19.91 -6.95
N ARG A 86 4.17 19.24 -7.20
CA ARG A 86 5.51 19.85 -7.16
C ARG A 86 5.61 21.02 -8.13
N ARG A 87 5.15 20.86 -9.35
CA ARG A 87 5.14 21.93 -10.36
C ARG A 87 4.26 23.09 -9.95
N PHE A 88 3.10 22.77 -9.39
CA PHE A 88 2.16 23.78 -8.94
C PHE A 88 2.72 24.64 -7.81
N LEU A 89 3.45 24.01 -6.88
CA LEU A 89 4.08 24.71 -5.75
C LEU A 89 5.36 25.46 -6.15
N GLY A 90 5.91 25.16 -7.32
CA GLY A 90 7.14 25.77 -7.82
C GLY A 90 8.38 25.11 -7.27
N ASP A 91 9.52 25.43 -7.89
CA ASP A 91 10.80 24.80 -7.57
C ASP A 91 11.37 25.25 -6.23
N ALA A 92 10.89 26.37 -5.71
CA ALA A 92 11.34 26.87 -4.41
C ALA A 92 10.90 25.98 -3.26
N THR A 93 9.85 25.20 -3.47
CA THR A 93 9.37 24.26 -2.47
C THR A 93 10.16 22.97 -2.57
N PRO A 94 10.64 22.45 -1.46
CA PRO A 94 11.37 21.18 -1.49
C PRO A 94 10.40 20.03 -1.80
N GLY A 95 10.16 19.81 -3.09
CA GLY A 95 9.36 18.69 -3.56
C GLY A 95 9.87 17.36 -3.07
N ARG A 96 11.15 17.31 -2.75
CA ARG A 96 11.77 16.18 -2.11
C ARG A 96 11.16 15.87 -0.75
N ASP A 97 10.80 16.88 0.02
CA ASP A 97 10.19 16.71 1.33
C ASP A 97 8.78 16.14 1.22
N ILE A 98 8.00 16.60 0.26
CA ILE A 98 6.68 16.06 -0.01
C ILE A 98 6.77 14.57 -0.37
N ARG A 99 7.69 14.24 -1.27
CA ARG A 99 7.91 12.87 -1.71
C ARG A 99 8.39 11.99 -0.58
N SER A 100 9.31 12.48 0.22
CA SER A 100 9.85 11.79 1.37
C SER A 100 8.77 11.53 2.42
N SER A 101 7.94 12.52 2.71
CA SER A 101 6.82 12.38 3.65
C SER A 101 5.81 11.35 3.17
N TYR A 102 5.47 11.35 1.90
CA TYR A 102 4.57 10.38 1.32
C TYR A 102 5.13 8.97 1.43
N THR A 103 6.38 8.79 1.06
CA THR A 103 7.04 7.49 1.12
C THR A 103 7.16 6.97 2.55
N ALA A 104 7.57 7.83 3.47
CA ALA A 104 7.71 7.46 4.88
C ALA A 104 6.37 7.10 5.51
N ALA A 105 5.29 7.78 5.15
CA ALA A 105 3.96 7.48 5.65
C ALA A 105 3.43 6.15 5.12
N GLY A 106 3.82 5.76 3.91
CA GLY A 106 3.39 4.51 3.30
C GLY A 106 4.18 3.29 3.76
N TYR A 107 5.39 3.48 4.13
CA TYR A 107 6.31 2.37 4.43
C TYR A 107 7.29 2.65 5.53
#